data_b381b8d414106d35c45a3209b2df3edb
#
_entry.id   b381b8d414106d35c45a3209b2df3edb
#
_cell.length_a   1.000
_cell.length_b   1.000
_cell.length_c   1.000
_cell.angle_alpha   90.00
_cell.angle_beta   90.00
_cell.angle_gamma   90.00
#
_symmetry.space_group_name_H-M   'P 1'
#
loop_
_entity.id
_entity.type
_entity.pdbx_description
1 polymer ?
#
loop_
_entity_poly.entity_id
_entity_poly.type
_entity_poly.pdbx_seq_one_letter_code
_entity_poly.pdbx_strand_id
1 'polypeptide(L)'
;VSLDIEVEAWRVDPATLRDVVLNRAMIESRLDDCTELERVWILSMLGRVQEAVAEGRLLLSHSQDRFRPLLVLAHAYQRQYRWHKAAKLHEEALRMAGTTIREALVRHQIGRRLFDEARYRDAAAEFEWAHDLYRTAGRARPAKAAHQAMLRARQLARQY
;
A
#
# COMPACT_ATOMS: atom_id res chain seq x y z
N VAL A 1 22.86 -6.68 9.49
CA VAL A 1 22.91 -5.53 10.40
C VAL A 1 22.20 -4.34 9.79
N SER A 2 22.51 -4.02 8.52
CA SER A 2 21.83 -2.92 7.81
C SER A 2 20.35 -3.20 7.55
N LEU A 3 19.98 -4.46 7.33
CA LEU A 3 18.58 -4.88 7.09
C LEU A 3 17.72 -4.72 8.34
N ASP A 4 18.26 -5.03 9.51
CA ASP A 4 17.54 -4.88 10.77
C ASP A 4 17.23 -3.42 11.09
N ILE A 5 18.17 -2.53 10.78
CA ILE A 5 18.00 -1.09 10.95
C ILE A 5 16.92 -0.56 10.01
N GLU A 6 16.88 -1.03 8.77
CA GLU A 6 15.86 -0.63 7.79
C GLU A 6 14.47 -1.10 8.19
N VAL A 7 14.33 -2.32 8.70
CA VAL A 7 13.06 -2.87 9.18
C VAL A 7 12.55 -2.06 10.37
N GLU A 8 13.44 -1.54 11.22
CA GLU A 8 13.08 -0.72 12.37
C GLU A 8 12.74 0.73 12.03
N ALA A 9 13.06 1.21 10.82
CA ALA A 9 12.79 2.59 10.43
C ALA A 9 11.31 2.87 10.23
N TRP A 10 10.54 1.87 9.84
CA TRP A 10 9.09 1.95 9.64
C TRP A 10 8.46 0.57 9.77
N ARG A 11 7.16 0.54 9.95
CA ARG A 11 6.39 -0.71 9.94
C ARG A 11 4.92 -0.42 9.60
N VAL A 12 4.16 -1.47 9.29
CA VAL A 12 2.71 -1.39 9.21
C VAL A 12 2.14 -1.60 10.61
N ASP A 13 1.33 -0.67 11.09
CA ASP A 13 0.64 -0.80 12.38
C ASP A 13 -0.45 -1.88 12.24
N PRO A 14 -0.42 -2.94 13.07
CA PRO A 14 -1.42 -4.01 12.97
C PRO A 14 -2.84 -3.56 13.35
N ALA A 15 -2.99 -2.47 14.08
CA ALA A 15 -4.30 -1.95 14.48
C ALA A 15 -4.95 -1.09 13.39
N THR A 16 -4.17 -0.21 12.75
CA THR A 16 -4.66 0.75 11.74
C THR A 16 -4.38 0.33 10.31
N LEU A 17 -3.50 -0.63 10.11
CA LEU A 17 -2.97 -1.08 8.82
C LEU A 17 -2.29 0.03 8.02
N ARG A 18 -1.85 1.09 8.69
CA ARG A 18 -1.12 2.22 8.10
C ARG A 18 0.37 2.07 8.33
N ASP A 19 1.16 2.65 7.44
CA ASP A 19 2.59 2.76 7.62
C ASP A 19 2.89 3.72 8.77
N VAL A 20 3.73 3.29 9.69
CA VAL A 20 4.18 4.09 10.84
C VAL A 20 5.68 4.28 10.75
N VAL A 21 6.12 5.52 10.79
CA VAL A 21 7.55 5.88 10.81
C VAL A 21 8.08 5.74 12.23
N LEU A 22 9.06 4.86 12.41
CA LEU A 22 9.71 4.63 13.71
C LEU A 22 10.97 5.49 13.88
N ASN A 23 11.67 5.76 12.78
CA ASN A 23 12.86 6.62 12.76
C ASN A 23 12.75 7.62 11.62
N ARG A 24 12.23 8.81 11.92
CA ARG A 24 11.95 9.82 10.91
C ARG A 24 13.22 10.31 10.21
N ALA A 25 14.30 10.54 10.96
CA ALA A 25 15.54 11.03 10.38
C ALA A 25 16.11 10.04 9.35
N MET A 26 16.03 8.75 9.65
CA MET A 26 16.48 7.70 8.73
C MET A 26 15.65 7.69 7.44
N ILE A 27 14.34 7.79 7.56
CA ILE A 27 13.44 7.82 6.39
C ILE A 27 13.69 9.09 5.56
N GLU A 28 13.83 10.25 6.20
CA GLU A 28 14.12 11.51 5.50
C GLU A 28 15.45 11.46 4.75
N SER A 29 16.48 10.82 5.33
CA SER A 29 17.78 10.71 4.68
C SER A 29 17.72 9.90 3.38
N ARG A 30 16.77 8.99 3.25
CA ARG A 30 16.59 8.18 2.03
C ARG A 30 16.06 8.99 0.84
N LEU A 31 15.48 10.17 1.08
CA LEU A 31 15.01 11.04 0.00
C LEU A 31 16.15 11.51 -0.92
N ASP A 32 17.38 11.55 -0.41
CA ASP A 32 18.55 11.98 -1.18
C ASP A 32 19.12 10.86 -2.05
N ASP A 33 18.74 9.62 -1.81
CA ASP A 33 19.27 8.45 -2.51
C ASP A 33 18.19 7.37 -2.65
N CYS A 34 17.23 7.61 -3.51
CA CYS A 34 16.14 6.68 -3.79
C CYS A 34 15.66 6.81 -5.23
N THR A 35 14.92 5.81 -5.71
CA THR A 35 14.26 5.89 -7.01
C THR A 35 13.07 6.86 -6.92
N GLU A 36 12.59 7.31 -8.08
CA GLU A 36 11.38 8.15 -8.14
C GLU A 36 10.17 7.45 -7.51
N LEU A 37 10.04 6.16 -7.74
CA LEU A 37 8.96 5.34 -7.18
C LEU A 37 9.03 5.32 -5.64
N GLU A 38 10.19 5.02 -5.10
CA GLU A 38 10.43 5.00 -3.65
C GLU A 38 10.18 6.38 -3.04
N ARG A 39 10.56 7.45 -3.75
CA ARG A 39 10.38 8.82 -3.28
C ARG A 39 8.91 9.14 -3.05
N VAL A 40 8.03 8.78 -3.97
CA VAL A 40 6.58 9.00 -3.80
C VAL A 40 6.07 8.30 -2.55
N TRP A 41 6.46 7.06 -2.35
CA TRP A 41 6.07 6.29 -1.16
C TRP A 41 6.62 6.89 0.13
N ILE A 42 7.90 7.27 0.15
CA ILE A 42 8.54 7.90 1.31
C ILE A 42 7.85 9.22 1.67
N LEU A 43 7.56 10.06 0.68
CA LEU A 43 6.84 11.32 0.91
C LEU A 43 5.47 11.09 1.52
N SER A 44 4.73 10.09 1.04
CA SER A 44 3.44 9.71 1.63
C SER A 44 3.59 9.28 3.09
N MET A 45 4.60 8.46 3.37
CA MET A 45 4.87 7.95 4.70
C MET A 45 5.24 9.06 5.68
N LEU A 46 5.98 10.07 5.21
CA LEU A 46 6.38 11.24 6.01
C LEU A 46 5.24 12.25 6.21
N GLY A 47 4.09 12.04 5.60
CA GLY A 47 2.96 12.97 5.67
C GLY A 47 3.05 14.14 4.70
N ARG A 48 4.04 14.15 3.80
CA ARG A 48 4.21 15.16 2.74
C ARG A 48 3.36 14.76 1.53
N VAL A 49 2.05 14.64 1.77
CA VAL A 49 1.15 13.99 0.81
C VAL A 49 0.88 14.81 -0.45
N GLN A 50 0.92 16.15 -0.37
CA GLN A 50 0.75 17.00 -1.56
C GLN A 50 1.93 16.83 -2.51
N GLU A 51 3.15 16.78 -1.97
CA GLU A 51 4.35 16.52 -2.76
C GLU A 51 4.32 15.10 -3.36
N ALA A 52 3.87 14.12 -2.56
CA ALA A 52 3.73 12.74 -3.04
C ALA A 52 2.77 12.65 -4.23
N VAL A 53 1.64 13.33 -4.18
CA VAL A 53 0.68 13.36 -5.28
C VAL A 53 1.28 14.03 -6.51
N ALA A 54 1.93 15.19 -6.35
CA ALA A 54 2.54 15.90 -7.47
C ALA A 54 3.61 15.05 -8.17
N GLU A 55 4.52 14.46 -7.40
CA GLU A 55 5.58 13.61 -7.93
C GLU A 55 5.05 12.30 -8.48
N GLY A 56 4.03 11.72 -7.84
CA GLY A 56 3.39 10.50 -8.32
C GLY A 56 2.68 10.70 -9.65
N ARG A 57 2.02 11.83 -9.84
CA ARG A 57 1.39 12.18 -11.13
C ARG A 57 2.43 12.34 -12.23
N LEU A 58 3.53 13.02 -11.92
CA LEU A 58 4.62 13.21 -12.87
C LEU A 58 5.26 11.86 -13.23
N LEU A 59 5.56 11.03 -12.24
CA LEU A 59 6.10 9.69 -12.45
C LEU A 59 5.18 8.87 -13.37
N LEU A 60 3.88 8.85 -13.10
CA LEU A 60 2.91 8.11 -13.89
C LEU A 60 2.89 8.59 -15.34
N SER A 61 3.02 9.90 -15.57
CA SER A 61 2.93 10.50 -16.90
C SER A 61 4.07 10.06 -17.83
N HIS A 62 5.25 9.71 -17.30
CA HIS A 62 6.39 9.32 -18.11
C HIS A 62 6.85 7.86 -17.94
N SER A 63 6.13 7.07 -17.13
CA SER A 63 6.46 5.66 -16.94
C SER A 63 5.87 4.81 -18.06
N GLN A 64 6.68 3.89 -18.62
CA GLN A 64 6.20 2.90 -19.58
C GLN A 64 5.38 1.83 -18.88
N ASP A 65 5.91 1.25 -17.80
CA ASP A 65 5.15 0.34 -16.93
C ASP A 65 4.45 1.18 -15.87
N ARG A 66 3.14 1.30 -16.00
CA ARG A 66 2.31 2.13 -15.14
C ARG A 66 1.89 1.45 -13.84
N PHE A 67 2.17 0.15 -13.71
CA PHE A 67 1.60 -0.65 -12.62
C PHE A 67 1.98 -0.13 -11.22
N ARG A 68 3.29 -0.07 -10.92
CA ARG A 68 3.74 0.40 -9.60
C ARG A 68 3.53 1.90 -9.39
N PRO A 69 3.73 2.76 -10.40
CA PRO A 69 3.37 4.18 -10.27
C PRO A 69 1.89 4.40 -9.91
N LEU A 70 0.97 3.62 -10.48
CA LEU A 70 -0.46 3.68 -10.12
C LEU A 70 -0.67 3.38 -8.62
N LEU A 71 0.03 2.38 -8.10
CA LEU A 71 -0.13 1.96 -6.70
C LEU A 71 0.40 3.01 -5.72
N VAL A 72 1.56 3.60 -5.97
CA VAL A 72 2.11 4.62 -5.07
C VAL A 72 1.31 5.92 -5.13
N LEU A 73 0.80 6.30 -6.30
CA LEU A 73 -0.07 7.47 -6.43
C LEU A 73 -1.43 7.22 -5.74
N ALA A 74 -2.00 6.04 -5.91
CA ALA A 74 -3.24 5.66 -5.21
C ALA A 74 -3.07 5.76 -3.69
N HIS A 75 -1.94 5.28 -3.18
CA HIS A 75 -1.62 5.38 -1.75
C HIS A 75 -1.54 6.85 -1.29
N ALA A 76 -0.93 7.72 -2.09
CA ALA A 76 -0.85 9.14 -1.77
C ALA A 76 -2.25 9.78 -1.72
N TYR A 77 -3.13 9.47 -2.66
CA TYR A 77 -4.52 9.93 -2.62
C TYR A 77 -5.28 9.37 -1.42
N GLN A 78 -5.06 8.09 -1.08
CA GLN A 78 -5.63 7.47 0.12
C GLN A 78 -5.24 8.25 1.39
N ARG A 79 -4.00 8.67 1.49
CA ARG A 79 -3.50 9.48 2.62
C ARG A 79 -4.13 10.87 2.67
N GLN A 80 -4.67 11.36 1.55
CA GLN A 80 -5.46 12.60 1.49
C GLN A 80 -6.95 12.36 1.70
N TYR A 81 -7.36 11.12 2.00
CA TYR A 81 -8.77 10.72 2.11
C TYR A 81 -9.55 10.92 0.80
N ARG A 82 -8.87 10.94 -0.33
CA ARG A 82 -9.48 11.07 -1.66
C ARG A 82 -9.75 9.68 -2.22
N TRP A 83 -10.70 8.99 -1.59
CA TRP A 83 -11.00 7.58 -1.85
C TRP A 83 -11.36 7.28 -3.30
N HIS A 84 -12.14 8.16 -3.89
CA HIS A 84 -12.59 7.98 -5.27
C HIS A 84 -11.43 7.98 -6.27
N LYS A 85 -10.49 8.91 -6.11
CA LYS A 85 -9.29 8.95 -6.96
C LYS A 85 -8.41 7.73 -6.75
N ALA A 86 -8.20 7.33 -5.50
CA ALA A 86 -7.44 6.13 -5.20
C ALA A 86 -8.09 4.88 -5.80
N ALA A 87 -9.41 4.76 -5.69
CA ALA A 87 -10.15 3.62 -6.24
C ALA A 87 -10.00 3.51 -7.76
N LYS A 88 -10.06 4.62 -8.47
CA LYS A 88 -9.87 4.61 -9.95
C LYS A 88 -8.50 4.10 -10.35
N LEU A 89 -7.46 4.50 -9.63
CA LEU A 89 -6.10 4.04 -9.90
C LEU A 89 -5.93 2.56 -9.56
N HIS A 90 -6.55 2.09 -8.49
CA HIS A 90 -6.57 0.67 -8.16
C HIS A 90 -7.28 -0.16 -9.23
N GLU A 91 -8.40 0.31 -9.75
CA GLU A 91 -9.10 -0.36 -10.85
C GLU A 91 -8.22 -0.48 -12.10
N GLU A 92 -7.53 0.59 -12.47
CA GLU A 92 -6.60 0.57 -13.60
C GLU A 92 -5.45 -0.41 -13.35
N ALA A 93 -4.86 -0.39 -12.17
CA ALA A 93 -3.77 -1.30 -11.80
C ALA A 93 -4.24 -2.77 -11.84
N LEU A 94 -5.46 -3.03 -11.40
CA LEU A 94 -6.03 -4.37 -11.40
C LEU A 94 -6.21 -4.89 -12.84
N ARG A 95 -6.69 -4.04 -13.75
CA ARG A 95 -6.84 -4.42 -15.16
C ARG A 95 -5.52 -4.77 -15.82
N MET A 96 -4.42 -4.14 -15.42
CA MET A 96 -3.10 -4.36 -16.03
C MET A 96 -2.19 -5.29 -15.23
N ALA A 97 -2.68 -5.88 -14.15
CA ALA A 97 -1.86 -6.70 -13.26
C ALA A 97 -1.15 -7.85 -14.00
N GLY A 98 -1.91 -8.68 -14.70
CA GLY A 98 -1.38 -9.70 -15.61
C GLY A 98 -0.75 -10.94 -14.96
N THR A 99 -0.35 -10.88 -13.69
CA THR A 99 0.23 -12.00 -12.96
C THR A 99 -0.48 -12.17 -11.62
N THR A 100 -0.38 -13.39 -11.06
CA THR A 100 -0.96 -13.70 -9.74
C THR A 100 -0.38 -12.80 -8.65
N ILE A 101 0.94 -12.57 -8.67
CA ILE A 101 1.61 -11.71 -7.68
C ILE A 101 1.14 -10.27 -7.78
N ARG A 102 1.05 -9.73 -9.00
CA ARG A 102 0.57 -8.35 -9.22
C ARG A 102 -0.88 -8.19 -8.80
N GLU A 103 -1.73 -9.14 -9.12
CA GLU A 103 -3.13 -9.11 -8.68
C GLU A 103 -3.22 -9.13 -7.16
N ALA A 104 -2.45 -10.01 -6.49
CA ALA A 104 -2.41 -10.08 -5.04
C ALA A 104 -2.01 -8.74 -4.43
N LEU A 105 -0.99 -8.10 -4.99
CA LEU A 105 -0.51 -6.80 -4.52
C LEU A 105 -1.60 -5.73 -4.61
N VAL A 106 -2.31 -5.66 -5.73
CA VAL A 106 -3.41 -4.69 -5.90
C VAL A 106 -4.55 -4.99 -4.93
N ARG A 107 -4.95 -6.27 -4.80
CA ARG A 107 -6.02 -6.66 -3.87
C ARG A 107 -5.70 -6.28 -2.43
N HIS A 108 -4.45 -6.46 -2.02
CA HIS A 108 -4.00 -6.04 -0.69
C HIS A 108 -4.12 -4.52 -0.51
N GLN A 109 -3.72 -3.76 -1.51
CA GLN A 109 -3.81 -2.29 -1.46
C GLN A 109 -5.28 -1.82 -1.45
N ILE A 110 -6.14 -2.46 -2.22
CA ILE A 110 -7.58 -2.19 -2.17
C ILE A 110 -8.14 -2.47 -0.77
N GLY A 111 -7.74 -3.59 -0.17
CA GLY A 111 -8.12 -3.93 1.20
C GLY A 111 -7.73 -2.84 2.20
N ARG A 112 -6.50 -2.34 2.10
CA ARG A 112 -6.03 -1.26 2.98
C ARG A 112 -6.83 0.03 2.78
N ARG A 113 -7.15 0.38 1.55
CA ARG A 113 -7.99 1.55 1.26
C ARG A 113 -9.38 1.39 1.86
N LEU A 114 -10.03 0.26 1.61
CA LEU A 114 -11.36 -0.02 2.15
C LEU A 114 -11.37 -0.02 3.69
N PHE A 115 -10.31 -0.53 4.29
CA PHE A 115 -10.12 -0.49 5.73
C PHE A 115 -10.08 0.96 6.24
N ASP A 116 -9.32 1.83 5.58
CA ASP A 116 -9.27 3.26 5.92
C ASP A 116 -10.63 3.95 5.74
N GLU A 117 -11.44 3.50 4.79
CA GLU A 117 -12.80 3.99 4.58
C GLU A 117 -13.79 3.44 5.62
N ALA A 118 -13.35 2.62 6.57
CA ALA A 118 -14.17 1.91 7.54
C ALA A 118 -15.15 0.90 6.89
N ARG A 119 -14.86 0.45 5.69
CA ARG A 119 -15.60 -0.61 4.98
C ARG A 119 -14.96 -1.96 5.28
N TYR A 120 -15.09 -2.38 6.52
CA TYR A 120 -14.33 -3.50 7.06
C TYR A 120 -14.67 -4.86 6.44
N ARG A 121 -15.94 -5.11 6.12
CA ARG A 121 -16.35 -6.36 5.48
C ARG A 121 -15.75 -6.48 4.07
N ASP A 122 -15.83 -5.41 3.31
CA ASP A 122 -15.26 -5.37 1.97
C ASP A 122 -13.73 -5.48 2.03
N ALA A 123 -13.10 -4.81 3.00
CA ALA A 123 -11.67 -4.90 3.22
C ALA A 123 -11.24 -6.34 3.52
N ALA A 124 -11.97 -7.03 4.41
CA ALA A 124 -11.68 -8.42 4.76
C ALA A 124 -11.74 -9.34 3.54
N ALA A 125 -12.72 -9.16 2.67
CA ALA A 125 -12.87 -9.95 1.46
C ALA A 125 -11.67 -9.76 0.50
N GLU A 126 -11.21 -8.52 0.35
CA GLU A 126 -10.04 -8.23 -0.49
C GLU A 126 -8.75 -8.80 0.10
N PHE A 127 -8.57 -8.71 1.41
CA PHE A 127 -7.41 -9.31 2.08
C PHE A 127 -7.40 -10.83 1.97
N GLU A 128 -8.56 -11.46 2.09
CA GLU A 128 -8.68 -12.92 1.91
C GLU A 128 -8.29 -13.32 0.48
N TRP A 129 -8.76 -12.58 -0.50
CA TRP A 129 -8.40 -12.82 -1.90
C TRP A 129 -6.89 -12.65 -2.12
N ALA A 130 -6.32 -11.57 -1.61
CA ALA A 130 -4.87 -11.36 -1.68
C ALA A 130 -4.10 -12.50 -1.02
N HIS A 131 -4.54 -12.94 0.16
CA HIS A 131 -3.95 -14.06 0.87
C HIS A 131 -3.90 -15.33 0.00
N ASP A 132 -5.01 -15.69 -0.62
CA ASP A 132 -5.11 -16.88 -1.46
C ASP A 132 -4.18 -16.77 -2.67
N LEU A 133 -4.14 -15.61 -3.32
CA LEU A 133 -3.27 -15.37 -4.46
C LEU A 133 -1.78 -15.44 -4.07
N TYR A 134 -1.40 -14.85 -2.94
CA TYR A 134 -0.02 -14.92 -2.46
C TYR A 134 0.39 -16.36 -2.13
N ARG A 135 -0.50 -17.15 -1.52
CA ARG A 135 -0.24 -18.55 -1.25
C ARG A 135 -0.04 -19.34 -2.55
N THR A 136 -0.91 -19.14 -3.51
CA THR A 136 -0.79 -19.78 -4.83
C THR A 136 0.55 -19.44 -5.50
N ALA A 137 1.02 -18.20 -5.33
CA ALA A 137 2.29 -17.74 -5.89
C ALA A 137 3.51 -18.16 -5.06
N GLY A 138 3.32 -18.85 -3.94
CA GLY A 138 4.42 -19.28 -3.07
C GLY A 138 5.05 -18.15 -2.25
N ARG A 139 4.32 -17.07 -2.00
CA ARG A 139 4.80 -15.87 -1.26
C ARG A 139 4.28 -15.89 0.18
N ALA A 140 5.00 -16.60 1.05
CA ALA A 140 4.57 -16.84 2.43
C ALA A 140 4.47 -15.57 3.28
N ARG A 141 5.43 -14.64 3.19
CA ARG A 141 5.43 -13.40 3.98
C ARG A 141 4.25 -12.50 3.67
N PRO A 142 4.03 -12.08 2.41
CA PRO A 142 2.87 -11.25 2.10
C PRO A 142 1.55 -11.99 2.31
N ALA A 143 1.49 -13.31 2.14
CA ALA A 143 0.31 -14.10 2.47
C ALA A 143 -0.03 -13.99 3.96
N LYS A 144 0.96 -14.08 4.83
CA LYS A 144 0.77 -13.92 6.28
C LYS A 144 0.29 -12.51 6.62
N ALA A 145 0.89 -11.48 6.01
CA ALA A 145 0.47 -10.10 6.22
C ALA A 145 -0.98 -9.87 5.80
N ALA A 146 -1.39 -10.40 4.66
CA ALA A 146 -2.77 -10.32 4.18
C ALA A 146 -3.75 -11.04 5.12
N HIS A 147 -3.36 -12.20 5.64
CA HIS A 147 -4.17 -12.95 6.60
C HIS A 147 -4.38 -12.18 7.90
N GLN A 148 -3.33 -11.60 8.45
CA GLN A 148 -3.40 -10.78 9.66
C GLN A 148 -4.29 -9.55 9.46
N ALA A 149 -4.16 -8.89 8.31
CA ALA A 149 -5.00 -7.75 7.96
C ALA A 149 -6.48 -8.16 7.84
N MET A 150 -6.75 -9.32 7.24
CA MET A 150 -8.10 -9.88 7.13
C MET A 150 -8.71 -10.11 8.51
N LEU A 151 -7.95 -10.71 9.44
CA LEU A 151 -8.44 -10.96 10.80
C LEU A 151 -8.77 -9.64 11.52
N ARG A 152 -7.94 -8.62 11.36
CA ARG A 152 -8.20 -7.30 11.94
C ARG A 152 -9.47 -6.67 11.35
N ALA A 153 -9.63 -6.73 10.04
CA ALA A 153 -10.82 -6.21 9.37
C ALA A 153 -12.10 -6.94 9.83
N ARG A 154 -12.04 -8.26 9.96
CA ARG A 154 -13.16 -9.05 10.48
C ARG A 154 -13.50 -8.70 11.92
N GLN A 155 -12.50 -8.46 12.75
CA GLN A 155 -12.70 -8.03 14.14
C GLN A 155 -13.49 -6.73 14.21
N LEU A 156 -13.11 -5.72 13.41
CA LEU A 156 -13.80 -4.44 13.37
C LEU A 156 -15.18 -4.54 12.71
N ALA A 157 -15.34 -5.40 11.71
CA ALA A 157 -16.63 -5.64 11.07
C ALA A 157 -17.69 -6.20 12.04
N ARG A 158 -17.26 -6.92 13.08
CA ARG A 158 -18.16 -7.44 14.09
C ARG A 158 -18.58 -6.40 15.12
N GLN A 159 -17.82 -5.30 15.25
CA GLN A 159 -18.09 -4.22 16.20
C GLN A 159 -18.99 -3.13 15.62
N TYR A 160 -19.02 -3.00 14.32
CA TYR A 160 -19.74 -1.98 13.56
C TYR A 160 -20.54 -2.68 12.44
#